data_5660fd7270a6b0394733fdead8fc8881
#
_entry.id   5660fd7270a6b0394733fdead8fc8881
#
_cell.length_a   1.000
_cell.length_b   1.000
_cell.length_c   1.000
_cell.angle_alpha   90.00
_cell.angle_beta   90.00
_cell.angle_gamma   90.00
#
_symmetry.space_group_name_H-M   'P 1'
#
loop_
_entity.id
_entity.type
_entity.pdbx_description
1 polymer ?
#
loop_
_entity_poly.entity_id
_entity_poly.type
_entity_poly.pdbx_seq_one_letter_code
_entity_poly.pdbx_strand_id
1 'polypeptide(L)'
;MAEITEKSFPFDSEEVDGNFDREYIADDFARYFRAFISSGVFMRTSTNLQVIANRDMTVTLKAGNIIIEGYRYELENDLVIQLDPADGVANRIDRVCITWSKSDRDIHYTLQKGELAHVPVAVSVRRTAEYKDYAVADIYVAAGAISITQTAITDTRLDSEICGLATPLA
;
A
#
# COMPACT_ATOMS: atom_id res chain seq x y z
N MET A 1 9.97 -41.72 -5.30
CA MET A 1 9.11 -41.22 -4.19
C MET A 1 9.13 -39.70 -4.20
N ALA A 2 8.00 -39.07 -4.05
CA ALA A 2 7.97 -37.61 -3.86
C ALA A 2 8.62 -37.28 -2.50
N GLU A 3 9.48 -36.28 -2.50
CA GLU A 3 10.06 -35.77 -1.26
C GLU A 3 8.99 -35.04 -0.46
N ILE A 4 8.78 -35.47 0.78
CA ILE A 4 7.84 -34.80 1.70
C ILE A 4 8.58 -33.62 2.28
N THR A 5 8.10 -32.40 1.98
CA THR A 5 8.61 -31.16 2.57
C THR A 5 7.66 -30.65 3.62
N GLU A 6 8.06 -30.71 4.87
CA GLU A 6 7.30 -30.20 6.01
C GLU A 6 8.00 -28.98 6.59
N LYS A 7 7.21 -27.98 7.00
CA LYS A 7 7.72 -26.77 7.67
C LYS A 7 6.87 -26.47 8.88
N SER A 8 7.52 -26.19 9.99
CA SER A 8 6.89 -25.71 11.23
C SER A 8 7.63 -24.48 11.73
N PHE A 9 6.87 -23.55 12.33
CA PHE A 9 7.36 -22.25 12.73
C PHE A 9 6.40 -21.63 13.78
N PRO A 10 6.86 -20.87 14.77
CA PRO A 10 8.26 -20.69 15.19
C PRO A 10 8.65 -21.70 16.28
N PHE A 11 9.94 -22.01 16.36
CA PHE A 11 10.57 -22.73 17.46
C PHE A 11 11.90 -22.09 17.79
N ASP A 12 12.31 -22.17 19.06
CA ASP A 12 13.62 -21.68 19.49
C ASP A 12 14.74 -22.42 18.75
N SER A 13 15.77 -21.66 18.41
CA SER A 13 17.00 -22.23 17.86
C SER A 13 17.90 -22.71 18.98
N GLU A 14 18.51 -23.89 18.79
CA GLU A 14 19.54 -24.44 19.67
C GLU A 14 20.88 -24.42 18.98
N GLU A 15 21.96 -24.23 19.75
CA GLU A 15 23.32 -24.34 19.24
C GLU A 15 23.75 -25.81 19.26
N VAL A 16 24.10 -26.32 18.07
CA VAL A 16 24.60 -27.67 17.87
C VAL A 16 25.93 -27.58 17.13
N ASP A 17 27.01 -28.05 17.73
CA ASP A 17 28.37 -28.05 17.14
C ASP A 17 28.82 -26.65 16.65
N GLY A 18 28.49 -25.60 17.42
CA GLY A 18 28.86 -24.21 17.12
C GLY A 18 28.01 -23.55 16.05
N ASN A 19 26.94 -24.19 15.61
CA ASN A 19 25.95 -23.61 14.65
C ASN A 19 24.56 -23.67 15.22
N PHE A 20 23.73 -22.68 14.83
CA PHE A 20 22.32 -22.71 15.16
C PHE A 20 21.56 -23.65 14.22
N ASP A 21 20.70 -24.50 14.76
CA ASP A 21 19.95 -25.50 14.00
C ASP A 21 18.77 -24.92 13.22
N ARG A 22 18.38 -23.68 13.52
CA ARG A 22 17.24 -22.99 12.88
C ARG A 22 17.59 -21.56 12.53
N GLU A 23 17.25 -21.18 11.31
CA GLU A 23 17.31 -19.79 10.82
C GLU A 23 15.97 -19.42 10.22
N TYR A 24 15.47 -18.24 10.56
CA TYR A 24 14.23 -17.69 10.02
C TYR A 24 14.51 -16.42 9.24
N ILE A 25 13.95 -16.34 8.05
CA ILE A 25 14.00 -15.15 7.21
C ILE A 25 12.68 -14.36 7.31
N ALA A 26 12.68 -13.13 6.84
CA ALA A 26 11.51 -12.26 6.89
C ALA A 26 10.27 -12.88 6.24
N ASP A 27 10.44 -13.66 5.16
CA ASP A 27 9.32 -14.33 4.49
C ASP A 27 8.67 -15.42 5.35
N ASP A 28 9.39 -16.07 6.25
CA ASP A 28 8.81 -17.04 7.18
C ASP A 28 7.79 -16.37 8.10
N PHE A 29 8.12 -15.18 8.63
CA PHE A 29 7.19 -14.37 9.43
C PHE A 29 6.02 -13.86 8.60
N ALA A 30 6.28 -13.32 7.41
CA ALA A 30 5.25 -12.83 6.52
C ALA A 30 4.28 -13.95 6.12
N ARG A 31 4.80 -15.14 5.82
CA ARG A 31 4.00 -16.33 5.51
C ARG A 31 3.12 -16.74 6.67
N TYR A 32 3.62 -16.64 7.89
CA TYR A 32 2.87 -16.91 9.10
C TYR A 32 1.66 -15.96 9.23
N PHE A 33 1.89 -14.66 9.06
CA PHE A 33 0.80 -13.69 9.15
C PHE A 33 -0.22 -13.78 8.01
N ARG A 34 0.22 -13.99 6.76
CA ARG A 34 -0.73 -14.10 5.64
C ARG A 34 -1.56 -15.39 5.64
N ALA A 35 -1.22 -16.35 6.50
CA ALA A 35 -2.07 -17.50 6.75
C ALA A 35 -3.33 -17.14 7.56
N PHE A 36 -3.30 -16.06 8.33
CA PHE A 36 -4.39 -15.65 9.23
C PHE A 36 -5.14 -14.42 8.79
N ILE A 37 -4.49 -13.53 8.02
CA ILE A 37 -5.05 -12.23 7.66
C ILE A 37 -4.79 -11.92 6.19
N SER A 38 -5.82 -11.38 5.52
CA SER A 38 -5.69 -10.90 4.15
C SER A 38 -4.90 -9.58 4.09
N SER A 39 -4.34 -9.29 2.90
CA SER A 39 -3.76 -7.97 2.66
C SER A 39 -4.84 -6.89 2.67
N GLY A 40 -4.53 -5.73 3.21
CA GLY A 40 -5.45 -4.60 3.24
C GLY A 40 -5.20 -3.64 4.39
N VAL A 41 -5.97 -2.55 4.39
CA VAL A 41 -5.90 -1.49 5.40
C VAL A 41 -6.55 -1.95 6.69
N PHE A 42 -5.93 -1.60 7.84
CA PHE A 42 -6.56 -1.78 9.14
C PHE A 42 -7.49 -0.61 9.44
N MET A 43 -8.78 -0.86 9.61
CA MET A 43 -9.79 0.17 9.86
C MET A 43 -10.19 0.26 11.33
N ARG A 44 -9.21 0.34 12.22
CA ARG A 44 -9.47 0.63 13.65
C ARG A 44 -10.08 2.02 13.84
N THR A 45 -9.70 2.97 12.97
CA THR A 45 -10.31 4.29 12.88
C THR A 45 -10.65 4.58 11.42
N SER A 46 -11.66 5.40 11.20
CA SER A 46 -12.09 5.80 9.85
C SER A 46 -11.03 6.62 9.09
N THR A 47 -10.06 7.19 9.80
CA THR A 47 -9.00 8.03 9.23
C THR A 47 -7.73 7.25 8.85
N ASN A 48 -7.65 5.97 9.14
CA ASN A 48 -6.47 5.14 8.92
C ASN A 48 -6.08 5.12 7.43
N LEU A 49 -4.92 5.72 7.08
CA LEU A 49 -4.44 5.93 5.71
C LEU A 49 -5.43 6.66 4.78
N GLN A 50 -6.28 7.49 5.33
CA GLN A 50 -7.17 8.37 4.55
C GLN A 50 -6.38 9.49 3.90
N VAL A 51 -6.75 9.87 2.68
CA VAL A 51 -6.20 11.04 2.00
C VAL A 51 -7.18 12.19 2.07
N ILE A 52 -6.73 13.34 2.57
CA ILE A 52 -7.56 14.55 2.69
C ILE A 52 -6.92 15.71 1.94
N ALA A 53 -7.77 16.60 1.40
CA ALA A 53 -7.34 17.79 0.68
C ALA A 53 -6.91 18.90 1.64
N ASN A 54 -5.86 19.64 1.26
CA ASN A 54 -5.34 20.79 2.02
C ASN A 54 -5.76 22.13 1.42
N ARG A 55 -6.60 22.12 0.37
CA ARG A 55 -7.08 23.31 -0.36
C ARG A 55 -5.98 24.10 -1.10
N ASP A 56 -4.90 23.43 -1.42
CA ASP A 56 -3.82 23.83 -2.31
C ASP A 56 -3.47 22.65 -3.20
N MET A 57 -2.29 22.63 -3.81
CA MET A 57 -1.83 21.49 -4.61
C MET A 57 -1.13 20.42 -3.76
N THR A 58 -1.53 20.29 -2.50
CA THR A 58 -1.09 19.20 -1.61
C THR A 58 -2.28 18.42 -1.06
N VAL A 59 -2.00 17.19 -0.66
CA VAL A 59 -2.93 16.35 0.09
C VAL A 59 -2.22 15.81 1.33
N THR A 60 -2.96 15.39 2.33
CA THR A 60 -2.41 14.75 3.52
C THR A 60 -2.81 13.28 3.54
N LEU A 61 -1.83 12.41 3.55
CA LEU A 61 -2.01 11.00 3.90
C LEU A 61 -2.00 10.88 5.43
N LYS A 62 -3.13 10.45 5.99
CA LYS A 62 -3.27 10.30 7.43
C LYS A 62 -2.47 9.11 7.94
N ALA A 63 -1.97 9.22 9.16
CA ALA A 63 -1.32 8.12 9.86
C ALA A 63 -2.19 6.85 9.85
N GLY A 64 -1.55 5.70 9.77
CA GLY A 64 -2.27 4.43 9.74
C GLY A 64 -1.42 3.24 9.37
N ASN A 65 -2.08 2.10 9.24
CA ASN A 65 -1.46 0.81 9.02
C ASN A 65 -2.11 0.05 7.88
N ILE A 66 -1.30 -0.72 7.18
CA ILE A 66 -1.72 -1.71 6.19
C ILE A 66 -0.84 -2.95 6.32
N ILE A 67 -1.39 -4.10 6.00
CA ILE A 67 -0.62 -5.33 5.82
C ILE A 67 -0.68 -5.75 4.35
N ILE A 68 0.46 -6.08 3.78
CA ILE A 68 0.59 -6.52 2.39
C ILE A 68 1.39 -7.82 2.38
N GLU A 69 0.76 -8.91 1.96
CA GLU A 69 1.37 -10.24 1.90
C GLU A 69 2.07 -10.67 3.21
N GLY A 70 1.50 -10.27 4.34
CA GLY A 70 2.03 -10.55 5.66
C GLY A 70 3.10 -9.55 6.15
N TYR A 71 3.52 -8.60 5.31
CA TYR A 71 4.41 -7.51 5.70
C TYR A 71 3.61 -6.31 6.17
N ARG A 72 3.98 -5.71 7.29
CA ARG A 72 3.26 -4.56 7.87
C ARG A 72 3.94 -3.25 7.49
N TYR A 73 3.13 -2.29 7.07
CA TYR A 73 3.50 -0.89 6.94
C TYR A 73 2.80 -0.05 7.99
N GLU A 74 3.51 0.89 8.57
CA GLU A 74 2.97 1.87 9.50
C GLU A 74 3.47 3.27 9.15
N LEU A 75 2.52 4.17 8.95
CA LEU A 75 2.76 5.61 8.89
C LEU A 75 2.42 6.19 10.27
N GLU A 76 3.43 6.56 11.05
CA GLU A 76 3.26 7.01 12.43
C GLU A 76 2.62 8.39 12.54
N ASN A 77 2.93 9.27 11.59
CA ASN A 77 2.45 10.65 11.56
C ASN A 77 1.86 10.98 10.18
N ASP A 78 0.95 11.93 10.15
CA ASP A 78 0.38 12.45 8.91
C ASP A 78 1.49 12.94 7.96
N LEU A 79 1.35 12.65 6.68
CA LEU A 79 2.31 13.01 5.65
C LEU A 79 1.67 13.92 4.60
N VAL A 80 2.27 15.08 4.38
CA VAL A 80 1.85 15.98 3.30
C VAL A 80 2.52 15.55 1.99
N ILE A 81 1.71 15.35 0.95
CA ILE A 81 2.16 14.95 -0.38
C ILE A 81 1.92 16.10 -1.34
N GLN A 82 2.98 16.56 -2.01
CA GLN A 82 2.91 17.59 -3.04
C GLN A 82 2.54 16.96 -4.37
N LEU A 83 1.49 17.49 -5.01
CA LEU A 83 1.14 17.14 -6.39
C LEU A 83 1.88 18.04 -7.37
N ASP A 84 2.15 17.51 -8.56
CA ASP A 84 2.66 18.33 -9.65
C ASP A 84 1.60 19.36 -10.09
N PRO A 85 1.99 20.53 -10.57
CA PRO A 85 1.06 21.50 -11.13
C PRO A 85 0.12 20.87 -12.16
N ALA A 86 -1.11 21.37 -12.22
CA ALA A 86 -2.09 20.95 -13.24
C ALA A 86 -1.61 21.38 -14.65
N ASP A 87 -1.95 20.56 -15.64
CA ASP A 87 -1.84 20.96 -17.03
C ASP A 87 -2.92 22.03 -17.35
N GLY A 88 -2.62 22.92 -18.29
CA GLY A 88 -3.55 24.00 -18.65
C GLY A 88 -4.71 23.54 -19.52
N VAL A 89 -4.65 22.37 -20.14
CA VAL A 89 -5.60 21.92 -21.17
C VAL A 89 -6.23 20.57 -20.85
N ALA A 90 -5.47 19.63 -20.28
CA ALA A 90 -5.93 18.26 -20.04
C ALA A 90 -6.01 17.94 -18.55
N ASN A 91 -6.85 16.98 -18.23
CA ASN A 91 -7.06 16.46 -16.86
C ASN A 91 -6.15 15.25 -16.61
N ARG A 92 -5.95 14.87 -15.35
CA ARG A 92 -5.33 13.61 -14.97
C ARG A 92 -5.91 13.10 -13.66
N ILE A 93 -5.68 11.83 -13.36
CA ILE A 93 -5.96 11.23 -12.06
C ILE A 93 -4.64 10.75 -11.48
N ASP A 94 -4.20 11.36 -10.38
CA ASP A 94 -3.05 10.91 -9.62
C ASP A 94 -3.52 9.91 -8.56
N ARG A 95 -2.78 8.81 -8.37
CA ARG A 95 -3.14 7.72 -7.46
C ARG A 95 -2.15 7.64 -6.33
N VAL A 96 -2.64 7.69 -5.09
CA VAL A 96 -1.84 7.44 -3.89
C VAL A 96 -1.93 5.96 -3.55
N CYS A 97 -0.78 5.30 -3.56
CA CYS A 97 -0.66 3.90 -3.20
C CYS A 97 0.27 3.70 -2.01
N ILE A 98 0.08 2.60 -1.31
CA ILE A 98 1.10 1.99 -0.48
C ILE A 98 1.65 0.81 -1.28
N THR A 99 2.95 0.83 -1.52
CA THR A 99 3.61 -0.10 -2.46
C THR A 99 4.61 -0.98 -1.72
N TRP A 100 4.41 -2.28 -1.78
CA TRP A 100 5.41 -3.27 -1.43
C TRP A 100 6.38 -3.43 -2.59
N SER A 101 7.68 -3.30 -2.32
CA SER A 101 8.75 -3.44 -3.31
C SER A 101 9.73 -4.51 -2.88
N LYS A 102 9.92 -5.53 -3.72
CA LYS A 102 10.87 -6.61 -3.46
C LYS A 102 12.31 -6.14 -3.58
N SER A 103 12.62 -5.35 -4.59
CA SER A 103 13.98 -4.84 -4.84
C SER A 103 14.42 -3.86 -3.76
N ASP A 104 13.54 -2.98 -3.30
CA ASP A 104 13.82 -2.03 -2.23
C ASP A 104 13.77 -2.68 -0.84
N ARG A 105 13.12 -3.83 -0.74
CA ARG A 105 12.92 -4.60 0.50
C ARG A 105 12.19 -3.77 1.55
N ASP A 106 11.20 -3.01 1.11
CA ASP A 106 10.35 -2.20 1.98
C ASP A 106 8.93 -2.02 1.45
N ILE A 107 8.12 -1.32 2.23
CA ILE A 107 6.82 -0.82 1.84
C ILE A 107 6.84 0.68 2.07
N HIS A 108 6.46 1.45 1.06
CA HIS A 108 6.42 2.91 1.12
C HIS A 108 5.23 3.47 0.35
N TYR A 109 4.85 4.71 0.63
CA TYR A 109 3.85 5.38 -0.19
C TYR A 109 4.43 5.72 -1.56
N THR A 110 3.58 5.71 -2.57
CA THR A 110 3.90 6.18 -3.92
C THR A 110 2.80 7.10 -4.42
N LEU A 111 3.19 8.18 -5.09
CA LEU A 111 2.28 9.01 -5.84
C LEU A 111 2.45 8.69 -7.32
N GLN A 112 1.46 8.01 -7.90
CA GLN A 112 1.47 7.63 -9.30
C GLN A 112 0.74 8.70 -10.11
N LYS A 113 1.51 9.51 -10.81
CA LYS A 113 0.97 10.58 -11.66
C LYS A 113 0.23 9.97 -12.85
N GLY A 114 -1.00 10.42 -13.05
CA GLY A 114 -1.85 9.98 -14.15
C GLY A 114 -1.43 10.56 -15.50
N GLU A 115 -1.84 9.88 -16.56
CA GLU A 115 -1.70 10.41 -17.93
C GLU A 115 -2.72 11.52 -18.20
N LEU A 116 -2.29 12.50 -18.98
CA LEU A 116 -3.13 13.61 -19.38
C LEU A 116 -4.17 13.16 -20.42
N ALA A 117 -5.45 13.44 -20.16
CA ALA A 117 -6.55 13.11 -21.05
C ALA A 117 -7.75 14.01 -20.80
N HIS A 118 -8.66 14.11 -21.78
CA HIS A 118 -9.94 14.76 -21.58
C HIS A 118 -10.81 14.01 -20.55
N VAL A 119 -10.83 12.68 -20.65
CA VAL A 119 -11.44 11.77 -19.68
C VAL A 119 -10.33 10.86 -19.13
N PRO A 120 -9.66 11.27 -18.05
CA PRO A 120 -8.50 10.54 -17.55
C PRO A 120 -8.90 9.23 -16.85
N VAL A 121 -7.98 8.28 -16.84
CA VAL A 121 -8.11 7.00 -16.14
C VAL A 121 -6.93 6.87 -15.19
N ALA A 122 -7.18 6.39 -13.99
CA ALA A 122 -6.12 6.15 -13.01
C ALA A 122 -5.16 5.05 -13.48
N VAL A 123 -3.90 5.17 -13.12
CA VAL A 123 -2.87 4.17 -13.38
C VAL A 123 -3.27 2.84 -12.73
N SER A 124 -3.14 1.75 -13.46
CA SER A 124 -3.46 0.41 -12.93
C SER A 124 -2.55 0.04 -11.76
N VAL A 125 -3.11 -0.58 -10.73
CA VAL A 125 -2.31 -1.14 -9.63
C VAL A 125 -1.49 -2.33 -10.12
N ARG A 126 -0.24 -2.40 -9.69
CA ARG A 126 0.63 -3.53 -9.97
C ARG A 126 0.42 -4.61 -8.91
N ARG A 127 0.29 -5.84 -9.33
CA ARG A 127 0.23 -7.03 -8.48
C ARG A 127 1.17 -8.10 -9.06
N THR A 128 2.45 -7.77 -9.06
CA THR A 128 3.53 -8.58 -9.64
C THR A 128 4.40 -9.19 -8.55
N ALA A 129 5.36 -10.03 -8.93
CA ALA A 129 6.36 -10.55 -8.00
C ALA A 129 7.28 -9.45 -7.44
N GLU A 130 7.47 -8.34 -8.18
CA GLU A 130 8.37 -7.23 -7.80
C GLU A 130 7.64 -6.12 -7.05
N TYR A 131 6.38 -5.82 -7.43
CA TYR A 131 5.62 -4.71 -6.87
C TYR A 131 4.17 -5.12 -6.55
N LYS A 132 3.66 -4.63 -5.43
CA LYS A 132 2.26 -4.78 -5.05
C LYS A 132 1.74 -3.44 -4.56
N ASP A 133 0.90 -2.82 -5.39
CA ASP A 133 0.30 -1.52 -5.11
C ASP A 133 -1.07 -1.69 -4.45
N TYR A 134 -1.31 -0.94 -3.39
CA TYR A 134 -2.60 -0.84 -2.71
C TYR A 134 -3.05 0.62 -2.75
N ALA A 135 -4.01 0.93 -3.62
CA ALA A 135 -4.46 2.29 -3.86
C ALA A 135 -5.40 2.76 -2.75
N VAL A 136 -4.98 3.76 -2.00
CA VAL A 136 -5.77 4.33 -0.90
C VAL A 136 -6.64 5.51 -1.33
N ALA A 137 -6.26 6.22 -2.39
CA ALA A 137 -7.07 7.29 -2.97
C ALA A 137 -6.69 7.61 -4.42
N ASP A 138 -7.68 8.09 -5.16
CA ASP A 138 -7.51 8.71 -6.47
C ASP A 138 -7.83 10.20 -6.38
N ILE A 139 -6.98 11.03 -7.01
CA ILE A 139 -7.07 12.48 -6.96
C ILE A 139 -7.28 12.99 -8.38
N TYR A 140 -8.47 13.54 -8.65
CA TYR A 140 -8.76 14.20 -9.93
C TYR A 140 -8.10 15.57 -9.97
N VAL A 141 -7.19 15.77 -10.89
CA VAL A 141 -6.51 17.04 -11.13
C VAL A 141 -7.05 17.63 -12.43
N ALA A 142 -8.00 18.55 -12.30
CA ALA A 142 -8.61 19.22 -13.46
C ALA A 142 -7.60 20.12 -14.17
N ALA A 143 -7.77 20.30 -15.47
CA ALA A 143 -7.00 21.27 -16.24
C ALA A 143 -7.06 22.65 -15.59
N GLY A 144 -5.90 23.29 -15.42
CA GLY A 144 -5.79 24.62 -14.81
C GLY A 144 -6.07 24.69 -13.30
N ALA A 145 -6.22 23.56 -12.62
CA ALA A 145 -6.47 23.56 -11.18
C ALA A 145 -5.28 24.18 -10.41
N ILE A 146 -5.61 25.03 -9.46
CA ILE A 146 -4.62 25.64 -8.53
C ILE A 146 -4.76 25.09 -7.10
N SER A 147 -5.78 24.27 -6.87
CA SER A 147 -6.04 23.63 -5.59
C SER A 147 -6.82 22.34 -5.79
N ILE A 148 -6.67 21.43 -4.83
CA ILE A 148 -7.45 20.20 -4.75
C ILE A 148 -8.50 20.35 -3.68
N THR A 149 -9.75 20.05 -4.03
CA THR A 149 -10.87 19.98 -3.08
C THR A 149 -11.11 18.56 -2.63
N GLN A 150 -11.79 18.38 -1.50
CA GLN A 150 -12.09 17.03 -0.99
C GLN A 150 -12.97 16.22 -1.97
N THR A 151 -13.84 16.88 -2.73
CA THR A 151 -14.69 16.24 -3.74
C THR A 151 -13.92 15.70 -4.93
N ALA A 152 -12.69 16.18 -5.18
CA ALA A 152 -11.80 15.67 -6.20
C ALA A 152 -11.05 14.38 -5.77
N ILE A 153 -11.12 14.03 -4.49
CA ILE A 153 -10.49 12.83 -3.93
C ILE A 153 -11.52 11.72 -3.80
N THR A 154 -11.26 10.59 -4.45
CA THR A 154 -12.03 9.36 -4.29
C THR A 154 -11.29 8.46 -3.32
N ASP A 155 -11.94 8.11 -2.21
CA ASP A 155 -11.40 7.14 -1.25
C ASP A 155 -11.55 5.72 -1.81
N THR A 156 -10.43 5.05 -2.03
CA THR A 156 -10.40 3.70 -2.62
C THR A 156 -10.03 2.61 -1.62
N ARG A 157 -9.90 2.94 -0.33
CA ARG A 157 -9.48 1.98 0.71
C ARG A 157 -10.42 0.77 0.83
N LEU A 158 -11.71 0.95 0.59
CA LEU A 158 -12.73 -0.10 0.66
C LEU A 158 -12.90 -0.90 -0.63
N ASP A 159 -12.28 -0.47 -1.71
CA ASP A 159 -12.32 -1.18 -2.99
C ASP A 159 -11.35 -2.36 -2.96
N SER A 160 -11.90 -3.56 -2.85
CA SER A 160 -11.13 -4.80 -2.72
C SER A 160 -10.33 -5.18 -3.98
N GLU A 161 -10.64 -4.60 -5.13
CA GLU A 161 -9.88 -4.86 -6.36
C GLU A 161 -8.55 -4.12 -6.38
N ILE A 162 -8.49 -2.95 -5.76
CA ILE A 162 -7.29 -2.08 -5.79
C ILE A 162 -6.69 -1.78 -4.42
N CYS A 163 -7.41 -2.07 -3.32
CA CYS A 163 -6.95 -1.94 -1.94
C CYS A 163 -7.63 -2.99 -1.07
N GLY A 164 -8.68 -2.61 -0.34
CA GLY A 164 -9.45 -3.47 0.53
C GLY A 164 -9.02 -3.41 1.99
N LEU A 165 -9.80 -4.09 2.83
CA LEU A 165 -9.56 -4.21 4.27
C LEU A 165 -8.81 -5.50 4.60
N ALA A 166 -7.96 -5.43 5.61
CA ALA A 166 -7.39 -6.60 6.25
C ALA A 166 -8.49 -7.32 7.03
N THR A 167 -8.71 -8.58 6.71
CA THR A 167 -9.74 -9.41 7.34
C THR A 167 -9.18 -10.76 7.76
N PRO A 168 -9.72 -11.36 8.84
CA PRO A 168 -9.35 -12.73 9.20
C PRO A 168 -9.67 -13.73 8.09
N LEU A 169 -8.80 -14.71 7.91
CA LEU A 169 -8.94 -15.79 6.91
C LEU A 169 -9.41 -17.11 7.51
N ALA A 170 -9.85 -17.08 8.72
CA ALA A 170 -10.27 -18.31 9.41
C ALA A 170 -11.68 -18.72 9.10
#